data_3713601e514b6d62b2fafd9fd1ac67f6
#
_entry.id   3713601e514b6d62b2fafd9fd1ac67f6
#
_cell.length_a   1.000
_cell.length_b   1.000
_cell.length_c   1.000
_cell.angle_alpha   90.00
_cell.angle_beta   90.00
_cell.angle_gamma   90.00
#
_symmetry.space_group_name_H-M   'P 1'
#
loop_
_entity.id
_entity.type
_entity.pdbx_description
1 polymer ?
#
loop_
_entity_poly.entity_id
_entity_poly.type
_entity_poly.pdbx_seq_one_letter_code
_entity_poly.pdbx_strand_id
1 'polypeptide(L)'
;NFTPRLAWNESFEHKSAKNDAWAGEGGSSFRQHNKAFNWQVDNVFNWKYEFLDKHKVEATFLVNAEKSQSWMTKSTNKGYNPSDALGYHGIHLGNNPTALSTDQYTTGDALMGRLFYSFSNKYMLTASVRRDGYSAFGMMNPRATFPAVALAWVFTEEKFMKKTSSWLSYGKLRFSWGENGN
;
A
#
# COMPACT_ATOMS: atom_id res chain seq x y z
N ASN A 1 -1.00 -10.33 -11.52
CA ASN A 1 -1.16 -10.82 -10.14
C ASN A 1 -2.47 -10.31 -9.54
N PHE A 2 -3.19 -11.19 -8.86
CA PHE A 2 -4.34 -10.84 -8.02
C PHE A 2 -4.04 -11.24 -6.58
N THR A 3 -4.12 -10.30 -5.64
CA THR A 3 -3.73 -10.50 -4.23
C THR A 3 -4.91 -10.11 -3.33
N PRO A 4 -5.78 -11.07 -2.95
CA PRO A 4 -6.84 -10.83 -1.97
C PRO A 4 -6.28 -10.98 -0.55
N ARG A 5 -6.76 -10.15 0.38
CA ARG A 5 -6.47 -10.24 1.81
C ARG A 5 -7.76 -10.05 2.60
N LEU A 6 -8.08 -11.02 3.45
CA LEU A 6 -9.19 -10.94 4.39
C LEU A 6 -8.61 -10.93 5.82
N ALA A 7 -8.98 -9.94 6.62
CA ALA A 7 -8.70 -9.88 8.04
C ALA A 7 -10.01 -9.78 8.81
N TRP A 8 -10.10 -10.54 9.91
CA TRP A 8 -11.23 -10.51 10.81
C TRP A 8 -10.71 -10.51 12.26
N ASN A 9 -11.29 -9.65 13.09
CA ASN A 9 -10.95 -9.54 14.50
C ASN A 9 -12.22 -9.31 15.33
N GLU A 10 -12.31 -9.98 16.46
CA GLU A 10 -13.35 -9.81 17.45
C GLU A 10 -12.72 -9.39 18.77
N SER A 11 -13.25 -8.36 19.40
CA SER A 11 -12.85 -7.93 20.73
C SER A 11 -14.06 -7.80 21.66
N PHE A 12 -13.84 -8.18 22.90
CA PHE A 12 -14.83 -8.13 23.97
C PHE A 12 -14.19 -7.53 25.21
N GLU A 13 -14.95 -6.69 25.90
CA GLU A 13 -14.57 -6.15 27.20
C GLU A 13 -15.83 -6.02 28.06
N HIS A 14 -15.73 -6.41 29.35
CA HIS A 14 -16.73 -6.07 30.34
C HIS A 14 -16.07 -5.43 31.58
N LYS A 15 -16.79 -4.54 32.24
CA LYS A 15 -16.36 -3.88 33.48
C LYS A 15 -17.41 -4.09 34.55
N SER A 16 -16.94 -4.52 35.72
CA SER A 16 -17.80 -4.77 36.90
C SER A 16 -18.19 -3.44 37.57
N ALA A 17 -19.41 -3.38 38.09
CA ALA A 17 -19.89 -2.29 38.92
C ALA A 17 -19.15 -2.16 40.29
N LYS A 18 -18.31 -3.11 40.65
CA LYS A 18 -17.50 -3.06 41.89
C LYS A 18 -16.33 -2.07 41.82
N ASN A 19 -16.01 -1.53 40.67
CA ASN A 19 -15.00 -0.49 40.54
C ASN A 19 -15.65 0.87 40.83
N ASP A 20 -15.10 1.65 41.76
CA ASP A 20 -15.67 2.90 42.27
C ASP A 20 -15.99 3.92 41.16
N ALA A 21 -15.22 3.94 40.06
CA ALA A 21 -15.47 4.79 38.90
C ALA A 21 -16.77 4.43 38.15
N TRP A 22 -17.39 3.28 38.41
CA TRP A 22 -18.56 2.76 37.69
C TRP A 22 -19.76 2.47 38.63
N ALA A 23 -19.63 2.74 39.92
CA ALA A 23 -20.62 2.38 40.93
C ALA A 23 -22.02 2.95 40.66
N GLY A 24 -22.15 4.09 39.96
CA GLY A 24 -23.43 4.70 39.60
C GLY A 24 -24.05 4.21 38.29
N GLU A 25 -23.28 3.50 37.45
CA GLU A 25 -23.73 3.07 36.11
C GLU A 25 -24.07 1.57 36.00
N GLY A 26 -23.76 0.79 37.03
CA GLY A 26 -23.81 -0.67 36.96
C GLY A 26 -22.67 -1.24 36.10
N GLY A 27 -22.78 -2.51 35.68
CA GLY A 27 -21.83 -3.11 34.77
C GLY A 27 -21.92 -2.55 33.35
N SER A 28 -20.81 -2.57 32.62
CA SER A 28 -20.76 -2.22 31.20
C SER A 28 -19.97 -3.25 30.41
N SER A 29 -20.35 -3.48 29.16
CA SER A 29 -19.62 -4.33 28.23
C SER A 29 -19.76 -3.87 26.81
N PHE A 30 -18.82 -4.27 25.98
CA PHE A 30 -18.95 -4.15 24.53
C PHE A 30 -18.50 -5.41 23.81
N ARG A 31 -19.02 -5.59 22.63
CA ARG A 31 -18.56 -6.57 21.63
C ARG A 31 -18.35 -5.85 20.31
N GLN A 32 -17.16 -6.01 19.73
CA GLN A 32 -16.78 -5.35 18.50
C GLN A 32 -16.28 -6.38 17.49
N HIS A 33 -16.80 -6.28 16.28
CA HIS A 33 -16.36 -7.05 15.14
C HIS A 33 -15.73 -6.09 14.11
N ASN A 34 -14.51 -6.41 13.69
CA ASN A 34 -13.82 -5.73 12.62
C ASN A 34 -13.59 -6.72 11.48
N LYS A 35 -13.89 -6.30 10.27
CA LYS A 35 -13.63 -7.05 9.05
C LYS A 35 -12.97 -6.14 8.04
N ALA A 36 -11.93 -6.59 7.37
CA ALA A 36 -11.31 -5.88 6.27
C ALA A 36 -11.11 -6.82 5.08
N PHE A 37 -11.38 -6.31 3.90
CA PHE A 37 -11.13 -7.01 2.65
C PHE A 37 -10.40 -6.08 1.69
N ASN A 38 -9.20 -6.48 1.30
CA ASN A 38 -8.36 -5.74 0.38
C ASN A 38 -8.04 -6.63 -0.82
N TRP A 39 -8.04 -6.05 -2.01
CA TRP A 39 -7.56 -6.72 -3.19
C TRP A 39 -6.78 -5.79 -4.08
N GLN A 40 -5.82 -6.34 -4.81
CA GLN A 40 -5.00 -5.66 -5.78
C GLN A 40 -4.82 -6.55 -7.00
N VAL A 41 -4.89 -5.93 -8.17
CA VAL A 41 -4.61 -6.57 -9.46
C VAL A 41 -3.53 -5.78 -10.18
N ASP A 42 -2.45 -6.45 -10.50
CA ASP A 42 -1.34 -5.89 -11.28
C ASP A 42 -1.21 -6.65 -12.60
N ASN A 43 -1.32 -5.93 -13.71
CA ASN A 43 -1.00 -6.44 -15.04
C ASN A 43 0.27 -5.76 -15.51
N VAL A 44 1.33 -6.56 -15.68
CA VAL A 44 2.64 -6.07 -16.10
C VAL A 44 2.98 -6.70 -17.45
N PHE A 45 3.20 -5.85 -18.43
CA PHE A 45 3.71 -6.24 -19.73
C PHE A 45 5.16 -5.80 -19.85
N ASN A 46 6.06 -6.74 -20.15
CA ASN A 46 7.47 -6.49 -20.37
C ASN A 46 7.84 -6.92 -21.78
N TRP A 47 8.47 -6.02 -22.53
CA TRP A 47 9.00 -6.28 -23.85
C TRP A 47 10.48 -5.94 -23.88
N LYS A 48 11.28 -6.85 -24.47
CA LYS A 48 12.73 -6.67 -24.62
C LYS A 48 13.12 -6.97 -26.05
N TYR A 49 13.98 -6.12 -26.58
CA TYR A 49 14.50 -6.30 -27.93
C TYR A 49 15.95 -5.86 -27.99
N GLU A 50 16.78 -6.70 -28.61
CA GLU A 50 18.20 -6.42 -28.86
C GLU A 50 18.45 -6.43 -30.36
N PHE A 51 19.20 -5.45 -30.87
CA PHE A 51 19.55 -5.35 -32.28
C PHE A 51 20.97 -4.82 -32.47
N LEU A 52 21.59 -5.23 -33.57
CA LEU A 52 22.97 -4.87 -33.94
C LEU A 52 23.99 -5.14 -32.82
N ASP A 53 23.78 -6.15 -31.99
CA ASP A 53 24.62 -6.58 -30.85
C ASP A 53 25.03 -5.48 -29.87
N LYS A 54 24.52 -4.27 -30.04
CA LYS A 54 24.90 -3.08 -29.26
C LYS A 54 23.72 -2.34 -28.64
N HIS A 55 22.54 -2.55 -29.18
CA HIS A 55 21.34 -1.82 -28.78
C HIS A 55 20.41 -2.76 -27.99
N LYS A 56 20.06 -2.37 -26.78
CA LYS A 56 19.06 -3.05 -25.96
C LYS A 56 17.95 -2.08 -25.61
N VAL A 57 16.73 -2.47 -25.89
CA VAL A 57 15.53 -1.72 -25.53
C VAL A 57 14.65 -2.60 -24.66
N GLU A 58 14.22 -2.07 -23.54
CA GLU A 58 13.24 -2.73 -22.69
C GLU A 58 12.08 -1.76 -22.42
N ALA A 59 10.86 -2.21 -22.67
CA ALA A 59 9.66 -1.47 -22.35
C ALA A 59 8.86 -2.23 -21.31
N THR A 60 8.42 -1.53 -20.27
CA THR A 60 7.54 -2.05 -19.24
C THR A 60 6.28 -1.20 -19.21
N PHE A 61 5.14 -1.85 -19.21
CA PHE A 61 3.84 -1.22 -19.03
C PHE A 61 3.11 -1.91 -17.88
N LEU A 62 2.54 -1.12 -16.95
CA LEU A 62 1.80 -1.62 -15.80
C LEU A 62 0.44 -0.95 -15.72
N VAL A 63 -0.56 -1.76 -15.47
CA VAL A 63 -1.92 -1.35 -15.08
C VAL A 63 -2.22 -1.97 -13.73
N ASN A 64 -2.51 -1.13 -12.76
CA ASN A 64 -2.88 -1.53 -11.41
C ASN A 64 -4.31 -1.08 -11.10
N ALA A 65 -5.01 -1.89 -10.34
CA ALA A 65 -6.26 -1.52 -9.68
C ALA A 65 -6.30 -2.16 -8.30
N GLU A 66 -6.76 -1.39 -7.30
CA GLU A 66 -6.85 -1.85 -5.93
C GLU A 66 -8.09 -1.31 -5.21
N LYS A 67 -8.56 -2.06 -4.23
CA LYS A 67 -9.61 -1.63 -3.32
C LYS A 67 -9.30 -2.13 -1.92
N SER A 68 -9.47 -1.24 -0.94
CA SER A 68 -9.45 -1.55 0.48
C SER A 68 -10.81 -1.21 1.06
N GLN A 69 -11.41 -2.14 1.80
CA GLN A 69 -12.69 -1.93 2.47
C GLN A 69 -12.64 -2.50 3.88
N SER A 70 -13.15 -1.74 4.83
CA SER A 70 -13.22 -2.15 6.23
C SER A 70 -14.59 -1.86 6.82
N TRP A 71 -15.06 -2.78 7.65
CA TRP A 71 -16.31 -2.69 8.39
C TRP A 71 -16.03 -2.86 9.87
N MET A 72 -16.72 -2.08 10.68
CA MET A 72 -16.70 -2.24 12.13
C MET A 72 -18.13 -2.18 12.65
N THR A 73 -18.50 -3.12 13.50
CA THR A 73 -19.74 -3.10 14.26
C THR A 73 -19.40 -3.25 15.72
N LYS A 74 -19.87 -2.34 16.56
CA LYS A 74 -19.71 -2.35 18.01
C LYS A 74 -21.05 -2.25 18.67
N SER A 75 -21.36 -3.22 19.54
CA SER A 75 -22.50 -3.21 20.45
C SER A 75 -22.00 -2.94 21.86
N THR A 76 -22.63 -2.01 22.54
CA THR A 76 -22.30 -1.65 23.94
C THR A 76 -23.59 -1.66 24.76
N ASN A 77 -23.52 -2.12 26.00
CA ASN A 77 -24.63 -2.02 26.93
C ASN A 77 -24.11 -1.73 28.35
N LYS A 78 -24.95 -1.08 29.13
CA LYS A 78 -24.67 -0.69 30.52
C LYS A 78 -25.87 -1.04 31.41
N GLY A 79 -25.68 -0.95 32.73
CA GLY A 79 -26.75 -1.07 33.72
C GLY A 79 -27.22 -2.50 33.97
N TYR A 80 -26.32 -3.45 33.99
CA TYR A 80 -26.60 -4.85 34.37
C TYR A 80 -25.55 -5.40 35.35
N ASN A 81 -25.86 -6.50 36.00
CA ASN A 81 -24.91 -7.19 36.86
C ASN A 81 -24.01 -8.07 35.98
N PRO A 82 -22.70 -7.78 35.86
CA PRO A 82 -21.78 -8.61 35.10
C PRO A 82 -21.68 -10.02 35.71
N SER A 83 -21.57 -11.02 34.85
CA SER A 83 -21.32 -12.41 35.23
C SER A 83 -20.19 -12.97 34.38
N ASP A 84 -19.14 -13.44 34.99
CA ASP A 84 -18.01 -14.08 34.32
C ASP A 84 -18.43 -15.36 33.56
N ALA A 85 -19.46 -16.03 34.06
CA ALA A 85 -20.01 -17.23 33.41
C ALA A 85 -20.74 -16.92 32.09
N LEU A 86 -21.38 -15.75 31.98
CA LEU A 86 -22.10 -15.33 30.80
C LEU A 86 -21.21 -14.55 29.84
N GLY A 87 -20.18 -13.86 30.35
CA GLY A 87 -19.30 -13.03 29.53
C GLY A 87 -20.07 -12.08 28.60
N TYR A 88 -19.72 -12.05 27.33
CA TYR A 88 -20.41 -11.22 26.34
C TYR A 88 -21.83 -11.70 25.98
N HIS A 89 -22.19 -12.92 26.27
CA HIS A 89 -23.54 -13.44 26.08
C HIS A 89 -24.58 -12.71 26.94
N GLY A 90 -24.15 -12.12 28.08
CA GLY A 90 -24.99 -11.31 28.93
C GLY A 90 -25.20 -9.86 28.47
N ILE A 91 -24.61 -9.42 27.34
CA ILE A 91 -24.68 -8.01 26.90
C ILE A 91 -26.11 -7.49 26.70
N HIS A 92 -27.06 -8.38 26.38
CA HIS A 92 -28.48 -8.04 26.17
C HIS A 92 -29.25 -7.73 27.46
N LEU A 93 -28.70 -8.09 28.63
CA LEU A 93 -29.35 -7.92 29.93
C LEU A 93 -29.30 -6.47 30.44
N GLY A 94 -28.52 -5.61 29.84
CA GLY A 94 -28.46 -4.20 30.21
C GLY A 94 -29.67 -3.41 29.72
N ASN A 95 -29.83 -2.22 30.27
CA ASN A 95 -30.96 -1.33 30.01
C ASN A 95 -30.59 -0.10 29.15
N ASN A 96 -29.34 -0.01 28.70
CA ASN A 96 -28.85 1.11 27.89
C ASN A 96 -28.04 0.62 26.69
N PRO A 97 -28.68 -0.10 25.74
CA PRO A 97 -28.01 -0.62 24.57
C PRO A 97 -27.65 0.49 23.57
N THR A 98 -26.44 0.43 23.01
CA THR A 98 -26.00 1.27 21.89
C THR A 98 -25.35 0.41 20.83
N ALA A 99 -25.51 0.83 19.58
CA ALA A 99 -24.87 0.20 18.43
C ALA A 99 -24.17 1.27 17.58
N LEU A 100 -22.96 0.96 17.14
CA LEU A 100 -22.17 1.75 16.21
C LEU A 100 -21.76 0.87 15.04
N SER A 101 -21.92 1.37 13.84
CA SER A 101 -21.44 0.72 12.62
C SER A 101 -20.70 1.73 11.76
N THR A 102 -19.58 1.33 11.21
CA THR A 102 -18.83 2.10 10.23
C THR A 102 -18.46 1.23 9.04
N ASP A 103 -18.57 1.79 7.86
CA ASP A 103 -18.14 1.20 6.60
C ASP A 103 -17.30 2.23 5.85
N GLN A 104 -16.07 1.87 5.55
CA GLN A 104 -15.12 2.74 4.85
C GLN A 104 -14.47 1.97 3.72
N TYR A 105 -14.31 2.63 2.58
CA TYR A 105 -13.55 2.06 1.48
C TYR A 105 -12.68 3.11 0.79
N THR A 106 -11.59 2.63 0.24
CA THR A 106 -10.72 3.39 -0.66
C THR A 106 -10.46 2.58 -1.91
N THR A 107 -10.32 3.27 -3.02
CA THR A 107 -9.96 2.68 -4.31
C THR A 107 -8.74 3.39 -4.87
N GLY A 108 -7.88 2.63 -5.54
CA GLY A 108 -6.72 3.14 -6.24
C GLY A 108 -6.61 2.51 -7.63
N ASP A 109 -6.04 3.28 -8.55
CA ASP A 109 -5.63 2.81 -9.87
C ASP A 109 -4.31 3.44 -10.26
N ALA A 110 -3.48 2.72 -11.02
CA ALA A 110 -2.24 3.24 -11.53
C ALA A 110 -1.97 2.78 -12.95
N LEU A 111 -1.40 3.69 -13.74
CA LEU A 111 -0.80 3.40 -15.04
C LEU A 111 0.66 3.78 -14.99
N MET A 112 1.56 2.90 -15.45
CA MET A 112 2.98 3.20 -15.56
C MET A 112 3.51 2.72 -16.91
N GLY A 113 4.29 3.60 -17.55
CA GLY A 113 5.14 3.27 -18.68
C GLY A 113 6.60 3.51 -18.32
N ARG A 114 7.49 2.59 -18.66
CA ARG A 114 8.94 2.71 -18.51
C ARG A 114 9.63 2.24 -19.77
N LEU A 115 10.57 3.03 -20.24
CA LEU A 115 11.46 2.70 -21.33
C LEU A 115 12.90 2.70 -20.82
N PHE A 116 13.62 1.62 -21.08
CA PHE A 116 15.06 1.51 -20.87
C PHE A 116 15.74 1.30 -22.20
N TYR A 117 16.80 2.06 -22.43
CA TYR A 117 17.66 1.93 -23.59
C TYR A 117 19.11 1.82 -23.15
N SER A 118 19.85 0.89 -23.75
CA SER A 118 21.28 0.73 -23.52
C SER A 118 22.01 0.62 -24.86
N PHE A 119 23.08 1.41 -25.01
CA PHE A 119 23.99 1.34 -26.14
C PHE A 119 25.34 0.79 -25.72
N SER A 120 25.74 -0.34 -26.33
CA SER A 120 27.01 -1.04 -26.09
C SER A 120 27.27 -1.35 -24.61
N ASN A 121 26.24 -1.45 -23.78
CA ASN A 121 26.33 -1.58 -22.32
C ASN A 121 27.09 -0.43 -21.62
N LYS A 122 27.37 0.68 -22.35
CA LYS A 122 28.11 1.83 -21.84
C LYS A 122 27.21 3.00 -21.48
N TYR A 123 26.30 3.32 -22.34
CA TYR A 123 25.37 4.44 -22.19
C TYR A 123 23.97 3.88 -21.94
N MET A 124 23.35 4.31 -20.88
CA MET A 124 22.01 3.83 -20.49
C MET A 124 21.11 5.02 -20.23
N LEU A 125 19.90 4.96 -20.77
CA LEU A 125 18.81 5.91 -20.54
C LEU A 125 17.62 5.13 -19.98
N THR A 126 17.01 5.64 -18.94
CA THR A 126 15.70 5.19 -18.45
C THR A 126 14.77 6.38 -18.41
N ALA A 127 13.60 6.24 -18.97
CA ALA A 127 12.52 7.21 -18.83
C ALA A 127 11.27 6.46 -18.32
N SER A 128 10.56 7.04 -17.38
CA SER A 128 9.30 6.49 -16.88
C SER A 128 8.30 7.56 -16.52
N VAL A 129 7.05 7.23 -16.68
CA VAL A 129 5.93 8.04 -16.20
C VAL A 129 4.96 7.12 -15.50
N ARG A 130 4.54 7.52 -14.31
CA ARG A 130 3.50 6.84 -13.53
C ARG A 130 2.39 7.84 -13.22
N ARG A 131 1.16 7.43 -13.40
CA ARG A 131 -0.03 8.19 -13.04
C ARG A 131 -0.84 7.36 -12.06
N ASP A 132 -0.98 7.87 -10.86
CA ASP A 132 -1.73 7.25 -9.77
C ASP A 132 -3.04 7.99 -9.52
N GLY A 133 -4.11 7.25 -9.36
CA GLY A 133 -5.40 7.70 -8.87
C GLY A 133 -5.68 7.08 -7.50
N TYR A 134 -6.15 7.87 -6.55
CA TYR A 134 -6.50 7.38 -5.23
C TYR A 134 -7.71 8.15 -4.67
N SER A 135 -8.73 7.44 -4.25
CA SER A 135 -9.99 8.05 -3.79
C SER A 135 -9.85 8.95 -2.57
N ALA A 136 -8.76 8.81 -1.79
CA ALA A 136 -8.47 9.64 -0.64
C ALA A 136 -7.62 10.88 -0.95
N PHE A 137 -7.19 11.11 -2.20
CA PHE A 137 -6.49 12.33 -2.64
C PHE A 137 -7.47 13.46 -2.74
N GLY A 138 -8.37 13.78 -2.12
CA GLY A 138 -9.30 14.92 -2.21
C GLY A 138 -9.99 15.08 -3.59
N MET A 139 -11.15 15.68 -3.59
CA MET A 139 -11.99 15.79 -4.80
C MET A 139 -11.40 16.67 -5.92
N MET A 140 -10.49 17.59 -5.60
CA MET A 140 -9.94 18.54 -6.58
C MET A 140 -8.79 17.94 -7.42
N ASN A 141 -8.01 17.01 -6.87
CA ASN A 141 -6.87 16.38 -7.56
C ASN A 141 -6.83 14.87 -7.27
N PRO A 142 -7.77 14.09 -7.81
CA PRO A 142 -7.85 12.66 -7.54
C PRO A 142 -6.72 11.85 -8.17
N ARG A 143 -5.90 12.48 -9.03
CA ARG A 143 -4.81 11.83 -9.77
C ARG A 143 -3.55 12.66 -9.75
N ALA A 144 -2.40 11.98 -9.60
CA ALA A 144 -1.07 12.58 -9.69
C ALA A 144 -0.22 11.86 -10.73
N THR A 145 0.70 12.60 -11.36
CA THR A 145 1.59 12.05 -12.39
C THR A 145 3.03 12.28 -11.97
N PHE A 146 3.84 11.24 -12.04
CA PHE A 146 5.22 11.20 -11.57
C PHE A 146 6.15 10.82 -12.73
N PRO A 147 6.74 11.80 -13.43
CA PRO A 147 7.77 11.55 -14.41
C PRO A 147 9.13 11.31 -13.75
N ALA A 148 9.94 10.44 -14.35
CA ALA A 148 11.33 10.24 -13.93
C ALA A 148 12.22 9.91 -15.12
N VAL A 149 13.47 10.40 -15.07
CA VAL A 149 14.51 10.15 -16.07
C VAL A 149 15.81 9.82 -15.35
N ALA A 150 16.52 8.82 -15.86
CA ALA A 150 17.84 8.47 -15.37
C ALA A 150 18.81 8.20 -16.52
N LEU A 151 20.04 8.68 -16.37
CA LEU A 151 21.16 8.48 -17.27
C LEU A 151 22.27 7.71 -16.55
N ALA A 152 22.94 6.84 -17.24
CA ALA A 152 24.12 6.17 -16.72
C ALA A 152 25.19 5.99 -17.80
N TRP A 153 26.43 6.14 -17.38
CA TRP A 153 27.60 5.99 -18.22
C TRP A 153 28.65 5.14 -17.55
N VAL A 154 29.01 4.02 -18.19
CA VAL A 154 30.11 3.16 -17.74
C VAL A 154 31.39 3.67 -18.41
N PHE A 155 32.04 4.63 -17.76
CA PHE A 155 33.20 5.31 -18.36
C PHE A 155 34.45 4.43 -18.46
N THR A 156 34.55 3.37 -17.63
CA THR A 156 35.66 2.41 -17.71
C THR A 156 35.68 1.59 -18.99
N GLU A 157 34.51 1.45 -19.66
CA GLU A 157 34.41 0.77 -20.96
C GLU A 157 34.87 1.65 -22.13
N GLU A 158 35.27 2.90 -21.87
CA GLU A 158 35.79 3.79 -22.90
C GLU A 158 37.23 3.47 -23.30
N LYS A 159 37.54 3.72 -24.57
CA LYS A 159 38.88 3.41 -25.11
C LYS A 159 39.99 4.14 -24.37
N PHE A 160 39.75 5.37 -23.87
CA PHE A 160 40.75 6.16 -23.15
C PHE A 160 41.02 5.63 -21.74
N MET A 161 40.10 4.86 -21.16
CA MET A 161 40.21 4.28 -19.81
C MET A 161 40.88 2.89 -19.82
N LYS A 162 41.11 2.28 -20.98
CA LYS A 162 41.74 0.94 -21.07
C LYS A 162 43.13 0.88 -20.42
N LYS A 163 43.88 1.97 -20.38
CA LYS A 163 45.19 2.05 -19.73
C LYS A 163 45.11 2.06 -18.21
N THR A 164 43.99 2.38 -17.63
CA THR A 164 43.77 2.47 -16.17
C THR A 164 43.12 1.22 -15.58
N SER A 165 42.85 0.21 -16.42
CA SER A 165 42.18 -1.03 -15.99
C SER A 165 42.95 -1.86 -14.95
N SER A 166 44.26 -1.58 -14.80
CA SER A 166 45.10 -2.28 -13.78
C SER A 166 44.74 -1.91 -12.33
N TRP A 167 44.20 -0.73 -12.11
CA TRP A 167 43.80 -0.25 -10.77
C TRP A 167 42.31 0.12 -10.66
N LEU A 168 41.62 0.39 -11.78
CA LEU A 168 40.19 0.72 -11.82
C LEU A 168 39.49 -0.24 -12.81
N SER A 169 38.95 -1.33 -12.30
CA SER A 169 38.28 -2.36 -13.08
C SER A 169 36.89 -1.99 -13.54
N TYR A 170 36.16 -1.17 -12.75
CA TYR A 170 34.79 -0.76 -13.07
C TYR A 170 34.45 0.61 -12.48
N GLY A 171 33.91 1.50 -13.30
CA GLY A 171 33.41 2.81 -12.89
C GLY A 171 32.18 3.22 -13.70
N LYS A 172 31.16 3.66 -12.99
CA LYS A 172 29.86 4.08 -13.56
C LYS A 172 29.37 5.35 -12.91
N LEU A 173 29.07 6.34 -13.73
CA LEU A 173 28.37 7.56 -13.31
C LEU A 173 26.86 7.38 -13.53
N ARG A 174 26.05 7.90 -12.62
CA ARG A 174 24.60 7.90 -12.72
C ARG A 174 24.07 9.27 -12.37
N PHE A 175 23.08 9.71 -13.12
CA PHE A 175 22.28 10.88 -12.84
C PHE A 175 20.81 10.48 -12.94
N SER A 176 19.99 10.90 -11.98
CA SER A 176 18.55 10.66 -11.99
C SER A 176 17.80 11.88 -11.49
N TRP A 177 16.68 12.14 -12.14
CA TRP A 177 15.71 13.15 -11.76
C TRP A 177 14.32 12.54 -11.81
N GLY A 178 13.45 12.93 -10.90
CA GLY A 178 12.07 12.49 -10.89
C GLY A 178 11.24 13.25 -9.88
N GLU A 179 9.95 13.28 -10.12
CA GLU A 179 8.93 13.80 -9.19
C GLU A 179 8.33 12.67 -8.40
N ASN A 180 8.19 12.87 -7.10
CA ASN A 180 7.53 11.95 -6.18
C ASN A 180 6.34 12.65 -5.53
N GLY A 181 5.26 11.91 -5.29
CA GLY A 181 4.14 12.38 -4.51
C GLY A 181 4.44 12.28 -3.01
N ASN A 182 4.07 13.30 -2.27
CA ASN A 182 3.96 13.30 -0.81
C ASN A 182 2.50 13.15 -0.40
#